data_6ebf6bfe1b98564f3bbffbc3031badd4
#
_entry.id   6ebf6bfe1b98564f3bbffbc3031badd4
#
_cell.length_a   1.000
_cell.length_b   1.000
_cell.length_c   1.000
_cell.angle_alpha   90.00
_cell.angle_beta   90.00
_cell.angle_gamma   90.00
#
_symmetry.space_group_name_H-M   'P 1'
#
loop_
_entity.id
_entity.type
_entity.pdbx_description
1 polymer ?
#
loop_
_entity_poly.entity_id
_entity_poly.type
_entity_poly.pdbx_seq_one_letter_code
_entity_poly.pdbx_strand_id
1 'polypeptide(L)'
;MAETSGPEPEQIALMRRVVELAEQQTRQSEERTEQSAERSYMNAERTLSVWTRTALSLMIFGIAVDRFGLLLRHERWVHIGNPFLPNPLSTLGGIVLVALGVLMVLTCGFRYLAYARDWGRAHAWPKQHAPWLAFSFAMLVAAFGIALLVVLLVLTE
;
A
#
# COMPACT_ATOMS: atom_id res chain seq x y z
N MET A 1 -71.49 13.06 13.37
CA MET A 1 -70.39 13.10 14.36
C MET A 1 -69.60 11.84 14.15
N ALA A 2 -68.45 11.98 13.53
CA ALA A 2 -67.54 10.84 13.34
C ALA A 2 -66.67 10.78 14.59
N GLU A 3 -66.80 9.73 15.38
CA GLU A 3 -65.97 9.37 16.49
C GLU A 3 -64.55 9.11 15.98
N THR A 4 -63.65 10.04 16.17
CA THR A 4 -62.18 9.80 16.00
C THR A 4 -61.74 8.93 17.18
N SER A 5 -61.89 7.60 17.03
CA SER A 5 -61.26 6.67 17.95
C SER A 5 -59.74 6.87 17.85
N GLY A 6 -59.13 7.40 18.90
CA GLY A 6 -57.70 7.48 19.00
C GLY A 6 -57.08 6.08 18.88
N PRO A 7 -55.76 5.97 18.51
CA PRO A 7 -55.14 4.70 18.30
C PRO A 7 -55.25 3.84 19.56
N GLU A 8 -55.65 2.57 19.39
CA GLU A 8 -55.80 1.61 20.49
C GLU A 8 -54.42 1.40 21.18
N PRO A 9 -54.41 1.16 22.50
CA PRO A 9 -53.19 1.03 23.28
C PRO A 9 -52.25 -0.04 22.73
N GLU A 10 -52.77 -1.04 22.05
CA GLU A 10 -52.02 -2.10 21.37
C GLU A 10 -51.26 -1.56 20.13
N GLN A 11 -51.87 -0.67 19.37
CA GLN A 11 -51.22 0.00 18.23
C GLN A 11 -50.07 0.91 18.69
N ILE A 12 -50.23 1.60 19.81
CA ILE A 12 -49.13 2.41 20.38
C ILE A 12 -47.97 1.54 20.84
N ALA A 13 -48.25 0.39 21.46
CA ALA A 13 -47.22 -0.55 21.89
C ALA A 13 -46.47 -1.16 20.69
N LEU A 14 -47.16 -1.50 19.61
CA LEU A 14 -46.53 -1.99 18.36
C LEU A 14 -45.68 -0.89 17.72
N MET A 15 -46.15 0.33 17.62
CA MET A 15 -45.37 1.46 17.10
C MET A 15 -44.09 1.70 17.91
N ARG A 16 -44.11 1.63 19.22
CA ARG A 16 -42.91 1.75 20.07
C ARG A 16 -41.90 0.64 19.78
N ARG A 17 -42.35 -0.60 19.66
CA ARG A 17 -41.48 -1.73 19.29
C ARG A 17 -40.85 -1.55 17.93
N VAL A 18 -41.59 -1.08 16.93
CA VAL A 18 -41.06 -0.82 15.59
C VAL A 18 -40.01 0.28 15.64
N VAL A 19 -40.22 1.35 16.39
CA VAL A 19 -39.23 2.42 16.57
C VAL A 19 -37.96 1.89 17.26
N GLU A 20 -38.11 1.13 18.36
CA GLU A 20 -36.97 0.52 19.05
C GLU A 20 -36.15 -0.41 18.14
N LEU A 21 -36.83 -1.24 17.34
CA LEU A 21 -36.16 -2.12 16.38
C LEU A 21 -35.46 -1.32 15.27
N ALA A 22 -36.08 -0.23 14.78
CA ALA A 22 -35.47 0.63 13.79
C ALA A 22 -34.22 1.34 14.33
N GLU A 23 -34.27 1.83 15.59
CA GLU A 23 -33.11 2.41 16.25
C GLU A 23 -31.97 1.39 16.45
N GLN A 24 -32.29 0.16 16.89
CA GLN A 24 -31.31 -0.92 17.02
C GLN A 24 -30.68 -1.27 15.66
N GLN A 25 -31.48 -1.34 14.60
CA GLN A 25 -31.01 -1.62 13.26
C GLN A 25 -30.09 -0.51 12.73
N THR A 26 -30.43 0.75 13.03
CA THR A 26 -29.60 1.90 12.68
C THR A 26 -28.25 1.86 13.41
N ARG A 27 -28.24 1.62 14.71
CA ARG A 27 -26.99 1.47 15.50
C ARG A 27 -26.12 0.31 14.99
N GLN A 28 -26.72 -0.85 14.71
CA GLN A 28 -25.98 -1.98 14.13
C GLN A 28 -25.41 -1.67 12.75
N SER A 29 -26.12 -0.90 11.93
CA SER A 29 -25.63 -0.49 10.61
C SER A 29 -24.44 0.48 10.72
N GLU A 30 -24.49 1.41 11.67
CA GLU A 30 -23.39 2.32 11.97
C GLU A 30 -22.15 1.56 12.46
N GLU A 31 -22.30 0.66 13.44
CA GLU A 31 -21.20 -0.19 13.93
C GLU A 31 -20.57 -1.05 12.83
N ARG A 32 -21.37 -1.64 11.94
CA ARG A 32 -20.88 -2.41 10.79
C ARG A 32 -20.13 -1.53 9.80
N THR A 33 -20.57 -0.31 9.60
CA THR A 33 -19.92 0.66 8.72
C THR A 33 -18.56 1.05 9.28
N GLU A 34 -18.47 1.35 10.58
CA GLU A 34 -17.21 1.65 11.26
C GLU A 34 -16.23 0.47 11.20
N GLN A 35 -16.68 -0.75 11.51
CA GLN A 35 -15.85 -1.96 11.43
C GLN A 35 -15.37 -2.24 9.99
N SER A 36 -16.23 -2.03 9.00
CA SER A 36 -15.87 -2.19 7.59
C SER A 36 -14.81 -1.18 7.18
N ALA A 37 -14.96 0.03 7.65
CA ALA A 37 -14.05 1.13 7.42
C ALA A 37 -12.67 0.84 8.07
N GLU A 38 -12.62 0.38 9.31
CA GLU A 38 -11.40 0.00 10.02
C GLU A 38 -10.67 -1.17 9.33
N ARG A 39 -11.42 -2.19 8.89
CA ARG A 39 -10.85 -3.31 8.11
C ARG A 39 -10.25 -2.83 6.78
N SER A 40 -10.90 -1.90 6.12
CA SER A 40 -10.41 -1.31 4.87
C SER A 40 -9.08 -0.57 5.08
N TYR A 41 -8.95 0.17 6.19
CA TYR A 41 -7.72 0.86 6.57
C TYR A 41 -6.57 -0.13 6.84
N MET A 42 -6.81 -1.18 7.64
CA MET A 42 -5.82 -2.23 7.91
C MET A 42 -5.40 -2.96 6.62
N ASN A 43 -6.32 -3.18 5.69
CA ASN A 43 -6.00 -3.77 4.39
C ASN A 43 -5.10 -2.85 3.54
N ALA A 44 -5.31 -1.54 3.58
CA ALA A 44 -4.45 -0.59 2.88
C ALA A 44 -3.01 -0.60 3.41
N GLU A 45 -2.84 -0.66 4.74
CA GLU A 45 -1.53 -0.78 5.40
C GLU A 45 -0.83 -2.10 5.06
N ARG A 46 -1.58 -3.21 5.11
CA ARG A 46 -1.07 -4.53 4.71
C ARG A 46 -0.63 -4.54 3.25
N THR A 47 -1.40 -3.93 2.37
CA THR A 47 -1.08 -3.80 0.96
C THR A 47 0.21 -3.01 0.76
N LEU A 48 0.39 -1.86 1.43
CA LEU A 48 1.62 -1.08 1.39
C LEU A 48 2.83 -1.93 1.80
N SER A 49 2.72 -2.69 2.90
CA SER A 49 3.79 -3.57 3.39
C SER A 49 4.19 -4.64 2.36
N VAL A 50 3.21 -5.28 1.73
CA VAL A 50 3.47 -6.30 0.68
C VAL A 50 4.19 -5.68 -0.52
N TRP A 51 3.71 -4.54 -1.01
CA TRP A 51 4.32 -3.85 -2.15
C TRP A 51 5.73 -3.34 -1.85
N THR A 52 5.97 -2.84 -0.63
CA THR A 52 7.31 -2.42 -0.19
C THR A 52 8.29 -3.60 -0.17
N ARG A 53 7.85 -4.78 0.29
CA ARG A 53 8.67 -6.01 0.26
C ARG A 53 9.00 -6.42 -1.17
N THR A 54 8.03 -6.38 -2.07
CA THR A 54 8.25 -6.70 -3.49
C THR A 54 9.22 -5.73 -4.14
N ALA A 55 9.09 -4.44 -3.85
CA ALA A 55 10.00 -3.42 -4.35
C ALA A 55 11.44 -3.60 -3.85
N LEU A 56 11.62 -3.92 -2.56
CA LEU A 56 12.93 -4.27 -2.00
C LEU A 56 13.54 -5.49 -2.70
N SER A 57 12.73 -6.52 -2.96
CA SER A 57 13.19 -7.71 -3.70
C SER A 57 13.64 -7.35 -5.11
N LEU A 58 12.93 -6.47 -5.81
CA LEU A 58 13.32 -5.97 -7.13
C LEU A 58 14.65 -5.19 -7.08
N MET A 59 14.84 -4.33 -6.08
CA MET A 59 16.09 -3.57 -5.91
C MET A 59 17.28 -4.51 -5.64
N ILE A 60 17.11 -5.48 -4.73
CA ILE A 60 18.15 -6.48 -4.42
C ILE A 60 18.49 -7.30 -5.66
N PHE A 61 17.48 -7.74 -6.40
CA PHE A 61 17.67 -8.50 -7.62
C PHE A 61 18.37 -7.67 -8.71
N GLY A 62 18.03 -6.37 -8.83
CA GLY A 62 18.69 -5.46 -9.75
C GLY A 62 20.20 -5.33 -9.47
N ILE A 63 20.59 -5.19 -8.19
CA ILE A 63 22.00 -5.17 -7.78
C ILE A 63 22.67 -6.53 -8.07
N ALA A 64 21.98 -7.62 -7.79
CA ALA A 64 22.53 -8.97 -8.04
C ALA A 64 22.82 -9.17 -9.54
N VAL A 65 21.93 -8.72 -10.42
CA VAL A 65 22.12 -8.80 -11.89
C VAL A 65 23.34 -7.96 -12.32
N ASP A 66 23.49 -6.75 -11.80
CA ASP A 66 24.64 -5.90 -12.10
C ASP A 66 25.95 -6.54 -11.62
N ARG A 67 26.01 -7.00 -10.38
CA ARG A 67 27.21 -7.63 -9.79
C ARG A 67 27.57 -8.95 -10.47
N PHE A 68 26.57 -9.75 -10.86
CA PHE A 68 26.79 -10.97 -11.62
C PHE A 68 27.41 -10.68 -12.99
N GLY A 69 26.96 -9.63 -13.67
CA GLY A 69 27.57 -9.17 -14.92
C GLY A 69 29.05 -8.78 -14.77
N LEU A 70 29.41 -8.10 -13.65
CA LEU A 70 30.79 -7.76 -13.34
C LEU A 70 31.66 -8.99 -13.03
N LEU A 71 31.15 -9.97 -12.28
CA LEU A 71 31.83 -11.23 -11.98
C LEU A 71 32.17 -12.02 -13.25
N LEU A 72 31.21 -12.14 -14.16
CA LEU A 72 31.41 -12.81 -15.45
C LEU A 72 32.53 -12.15 -16.30
N ARG A 73 32.71 -10.83 -16.17
CA ARG A 73 33.81 -10.09 -16.83
C ARG A 73 35.18 -10.40 -16.21
N HIS A 74 35.24 -10.54 -14.89
CA HIS A 74 36.50 -10.73 -14.17
C HIS A 74 37.08 -12.16 -14.39
N GLU A 75 36.21 -13.16 -14.45
CA GLU A 75 36.54 -14.57 -14.61
C GLU A 75 36.73 -14.94 -16.07
N ARG A 76 37.37 -14.27 -16.93
CA ARG A 76 37.82 -14.63 -18.31
C ARG A 76 37.16 -15.85 -19.00
N TRP A 77 36.01 -16.32 -18.54
CA TRP A 77 35.27 -17.46 -19.09
C TRP A 77 34.57 -17.14 -20.42
N VAL A 78 34.60 -15.86 -20.84
CA VAL A 78 34.01 -15.39 -22.10
C VAL A 78 35.06 -15.42 -23.24
N HIS A 79 35.86 -16.49 -23.31
CA HIS A 79 36.64 -16.76 -24.51
C HIS A 79 35.87 -17.58 -25.55
N ILE A 80 34.62 -17.95 -25.26
CA ILE A 80 33.73 -18.57 -26.26
C ILE A 80 32.92 -17.43 -26.89
N GLY A 81 33.43 -17.02 -28.05
CA GLY A 81 32.93 -15.94 -28.90
C GLY A 81 31.42 -15.92 -29.17
N ASN A 82 30.67 -15.36 -28.27
CA ASN A 82 29.34 -14.86 -28.57
C ASN A 82 29.33 -13.34 -28.31
N PRO A 83 29.41 -12.52 -29.35
CA PRO A 83 29.34 -11.06 -29.23
C PRO A 83 27.93 -10.55 -28.87
N PHE A 84 27.01 -11.43 -28.45
CA PHE A 84 25.60 -11.15 -28.36
C PHE A 84 25.12 -10.57 -27.00
N LEU A 85 26.01 -10.47 -25.97
CA LEU A 85 25.67 -9.69 -24.80
C LEU A 85 26.66 -8.52 -24.67
N PRO A 86 26.37 -7.37 -25.25
CA PRO A 86 27.14 -6.17 -24.95
C PRO A 86 27.04 -5.89 -23.45
N ASN A 87 28.21 -5.70 -22.84
CA ASN A 87 28.41 -5.42 -21.41
C ASN A 87 27.49 -4.36 -20.74
N PRO A 88 26.85 -3.42 -21.46
CA PRO A 88 25.92 -2.48 -20.90
C PRO A 88 24.54 -3.09 -20.56
N LEU A 89 24.18 -4.27 -21.11
CA LEU A 89 22.84 -4.84 -20.91
C LEU A 89 22.60 -5.34 -19.49
N SER A 90 23.59 -5.92 -18.81
CA SER A 90 23.40 -6.37 -17.42
C SER A 90 23.30 -5.20 -16.45
N THR A 91 24.13 -4.18 -16.64
CA THR A 91 24.08 -2.96 -15.85
C THR A 91 22.80 -2.16 -16.12
N LEU A 92 22.42 -2.02 -17.39
CA LEU A 92 21.14 -1.40 -17.76
C LEU A 92 19.96 -2.17 -17.15
N GLY A 93 19.98 -3.50 -17.20
CA GLY A 93 18.97 -4.35 -16.56
C GLY A 93 18.90 -4.14 -15.05
N GLY A 94 20.03 -4.06 -14.37
CA GLY A 94 20.14 -3.75 -12.94
C GLY A 94 19.55 -2.39 -12.60
N ILE A 95 19.92 -1.34 -13.35
CA ILE A 95 19.41 0.02 -13.18
C ILE A 95 17.88 0.06 -13.38
N VAL A 96 17.36 -0.57 -14.43
CA VAL A 96 15.91 -0.61 -14.71
C VAL A 96 15.15 -1.30 -13.58
N LEU A 97 15.65 -2.42 -13.05
CA LEU A 97 15.02 -3.14 -11.95
C LEU A 97 14.99 -2.31 -10.66
N VAL A 98 16.10 -1.63 -10.32
CA VAL A 98 16.15 -0.75 -9.16
C VAL A 98 15.20 0.43 -9.34
N ALA A 99 15.18 1.05 -10.53
CA ALA A 99 14.29 2.16 -10.84
C ALA A 99 12.81 1.77 -10.75
N LEU A 100 12.45 0.58 -11.24
CA LEU A 100 11.09 0.02 -11.10
C LEU A 100 10.73 -0.19 -9.62
N GLY A 101 11.65 -0.71 -8.81
CA GLY A 101 11.43 -0.86 -7.37
C GLY A 101 11.18 0.47 -6.68
N VAL A 102 11.97 1.50 -6.97
CA VAL A 102 11.78 2.86 -6.43
C VAL A 102 10.43 3.44 -6.85
N LEU A 103 10.10 3.36 -8.14
CA LEU A 103 8.83 3.85 -8.67
C LEU A 103 7.63 3.19 -7.98
N MET A 104 7.73 1.88 -7.76
CA MET A 104 6.69 1.09 -7.11
C MET A 104 6.45 1.53 -5.67
N VAL A 105 7.51 1.73 -4.87
CA VAL A 105 7.38 2.22 -3.48
C VAL A 105 6.80 3.62 -3.45
N LEU A 106 7.27 4.53 -4.32
CA LEU A 106 6.76 5.90 -4.38
C LEU A 106 5.28 5.91 -4.73
N THR A 107 4.87 5.17 -5.75
CA THR A 107 3.46 5.09 -6.18
C THR A 107 2.57 4.56 -5.06
N CYS A 108 2.98 3.47 -4.40
CA CYS A 108 2.23 2.92 -3.27
C CYS A 108 2.20 3.85 -2.06
N GLY A 109 3.32 4.50 -1.74
CA GLY A 109 3.41 5.47 -0.64
C GLY A 109 2.48 6.66 -0.85
N PHE A 110 2.46 7.23 -2.06
CA PHE A 110 1.56 8.35 -2.38
C PHE A 110 0.09 7.94 -2.37
N ARG A 111 -0.26 6.76 -2.91
CA ARG A 111 -1.63 6.24 -2.83
C ARG A 111 -2.08 6.01 -1.40
N TYR A 112 -1.20 5.45 -0.56
CA TYR A 112 -1.49 5.26 0.85
C TYR A 112 -1.71 6.59 1.56
N LEU A 113 -0.87 7.61 1.30
CA LEU A 113 -1.01 8.93 1.88
C LEU A 113 -2.31 9.63 1.46
N ALA A 114 -2.70 9.51 0.19
CA ALA A 114 -3.97 10.04 -0.31
C ALA A 114 -5.15 9.39 0.41
N TYR A 115 -5.15 8.06 0.51
CA TYR A 115 -6.18 7.30 1.22
C TYR A 115 -6.23 7.67 2.71
N ALA A 116 -5.07 7.79 3.36
CA ALA A 116 -4.99 8.18 4.77
C ALA A 116 -5.52 9.59 5.02
N ARG A 117 -5.29 10.54 4.10
CA ARG A 117 -5.83 11.91 4.20
C ARG A 117 -7.35 11.94 4.08
N ASP A 118 -7.91 11.19 3.13
CA ASP A 118 -9.35 11.12 2.92
C ASP A 118 -10.04 10.45 4.11
N TRP A 119 -9.44 9.42 4.67
CA TRP A 119 -9.90 8.76 5.89
C TRP A 119 -9.91 9.72 7.09
N GLY A 120 -8.83 10.46 7.32
CA GLY A 120 -8.72 11.39 8.44
C GLY A 120 -9.68 12.59 8.39
N ARG A 121 -10.29 12.86 7.22
CA ARG A 121 -11.35 13.88 7.08
C ARG A 121 -12.72 13.34 7.46
N ALA A 122 -12.94 12.03 7.30
CA ALA A 122 -14.24 11.39 7.49
C ALA A 122 -14.40 10.77 8.90
N HIS A 123 -13.32 10.35 9.53
CA HIS A 123 -13.33 9.60 10.79
C HIS A 123 -12.25 10.12 11.74
N ALA A 124 -12.53 10.05 13.04
CA ALA A 124 -11.51 10.30 14.06
C ALA A 124 -10.42 9.22 13.99
N TRP A 125 -9.15 9.62 13.97
CA TRP A 125 -8.02 8.69 13.92
C TRP A 125 -8.06 7.71 15.09
N PRO A 126 -7.95 6.40 14.84
CA PRO A 126 -7.73 5.45 15.91
C PRO A 126 -6.40 5.78 16.60
N LYS A 127 -6.44 6.00 17.91
CA LYS A 127 -5.30 6.48 18.72
C LYS A 127 -4.04 5.61 18.67
N GLN A 128 -4.14 4.39 18.13
CA GLN A 128 -3.07 3.39 18.13
C GLN A 128 -2.27 3.28 16.83
N HIS A 129 -2.75 3.83 15.71
CA HIS A 129 -2.10 3.63 14.40
C HIS A 129 -1.88 4.98 13.71
N ALA A 130 -0.73 5.56 13.93
CA ALA A 130 -0.32 6.76 13.19
C ALA A 130 0.09 6.37 11.76
N PRO A 131 -0.59 6.85 10.71
CA PRO A 131 -0.27 6.54 9.31
C PRO A 131 1.14 6.99 8.93
N TRP A 132 1.72 7.85 9.73
CA TRP A 132 3.08 8.36 9.56
C TRP A 132 4.16 7.29 9.64
N LEU A 133 3.99 6.25 10.47
CA LEU A 133 4.98 5.17 10.60
C LEU A 133 5.11 4.35 9.31
N ALA A 134 3.99 3.94 8.73
CA ALA A 134 3.98 3.18 7.49
C ALA A 134 4.50 4.02 6.32
N PHE A 135 4.10 5.29 6.24
CA PHE A 135 4.56 6.22 5.22
C PHE A 135 6.06 6.55 5.36
N SER A 136 6.54 6.83 6.58
CA SER A 136 7.97 7.13 6.81
C SER A 136 8.86 5.94 6.46
N PHE A 137 8.40 4.71 6.74
CA PHE A 137 9.12 3.50 6.33
C PHE A 137 9.19 3.37 4.80
N ALA A 138 8.09 3.60 4.09
CA ALA A 138 8.08 3.58 2.63
C ALA A 138 9.02 4.65 2.05
N MET A 139 9.04 5.86 2.61
CA MET A 139 9.95 6.93 2.20
C MET A 139 11.42 6.59 2.46
N LEU A 140 11.73 5.94 3.59
CA LEU A 140 13.08 5.47 3.89
C LEU A 140 13.56 4.44 2.86
N VAL A 141 12.69 3.49 2.51
CA VAL A 141 13.00 2.49 1.47
C VAL A 141 13.18 3.16 0.10
N ALA A 142 12.37 4.16 -0.24
CA ALA A 142 12.52 4.92 -1.48
C ALA A 142 13.86 5.68 -1.51
N ALA A 143 14.23 6.35 -0.42
CA ALA A 143 15.49 7.07 -0.30
C ALA A 143 16.69 6.11 -0.44
N PHE A 144 16.62 4.95 0.19
CA PHE A 144 17.64 3.90 0.04
C PHE A 144 17.74 3.42 -1.42
N GLY A 145 16.62 3.17 -2.08
CA GLY A 145 16.59 2.78 -3.50
C GLY A 145 17.17 3.85 -4.43
N ILE A 146 16.90 5.13 -4.17
CA ILE A 146 17.49 6.25 -4.92
C ILE A 146 19.00 6.31 -4.69
N ALA A 147 19.46 6.15 -3.45
CA ALA A 147 20.91 6.11 -3.15
C ALA A 147 21.60 4.98 -3.90
N LEU A 148 21.00 3.78 -3.93
CA LEU A 148 21.51 2.66 -4.71
C LEU A 148 21.56 2.96 -6.21
N LEU A 149 20.56 3.61 -6.74
CA LEU A 149 20.49 3.98 -8.15
C LEU A 149 21.60 4.98 -8.51
N VAL A 150 21.85 5.97 -7.65
CA VAL A 150 22.96 6.92 -7.81
C VAL A 150 24.30 6.21 -7.78
N VAL A 151 24.53 5.30 -6.83
CA VAL A 151 25.75 4.50 -6.75
C VAL A 151 25.95 3.66 -8.01
N LEU A 152 24.91 3.01 -8.52
CA LEU A 152 24.96 2.24 -9.78
C LEU A 152 25.33 3.12 -10.97
N LEU A 153 24.75 4.32 -11.08
CA LEU A 153 25.06 5.26 -12.16
C LEU A 153 26.50 5.78 -12.11
N VAL A 154 26.99 6.15 -10.90
CA VAL A 154 28.37 6.65 -10.71
C VAL A 154 29.41 5.56 -11.01
N LEU A 155 29.09 4.30 -10.72
CA LEU A 155 30.00 3.17 -11.01
C LEU A 155 30.01 2.76 -12.50
N THR A 156 29.10 3.29 -13.30
CA THR A 156 29.03 3.03 -14.76
C THR A 156 29.76 4.08 -15.59
N GLU A 157 30.04 5.27 -15.00
CA GLU A 157 30.92 6.29 -15.60
C GLU A 157 32.38 5.94 -15.41
#